data_48305cde89486d7e334369ceeef7407a
#
_entry.id   48305cde89486d7e334369ceeef7407a
#
_cell.length_a   1.000
_cell.length_b   1.000
_cell.length_c   1.000
_cell.angle_alpha   90.00
_cell.angle_beta   90.00
_cell.angle_gamma   90.00
#
_symmetry.space_group_name_H-M   'P 1'
#
loop_
_entity.id
_entity.type
_entity.pdbx_description
1 polymer ?
#
loop_
_entity_poly.entity_id
_entity_poly.type
_entity_poly.pdbx_seq_one_letter_code
_entity_poly.pdbx_strand_id
1 'polypeptide(L)'
;MVLIKDPHVAKGRAAAEKALRDNFIESPPVIIHELVENYGLTVFKATFDDKEIAGYIDFDKKWIVVNNEEAVARQNFSIAHELGHWIMHPDEVKADQNNIRIVYRRPMGGETEPLEIEANAFAAYLLVPEEMLKRYHEKSDLELAQLFNVSQSLIGFRRINSRA
;
A
#
# COMPACT_ATOMS: atom_id res chain seq x y z
N MET A 1 4.42 15.18 13.63
CA MET A 1 4.67 15.82 12.36
C MET A 1 3.61 15.53 11.33
N VAL A 2 3.17 16.53 10.61
CA VAL A 2 1.97 16.46 9.78
C VAL A 2 2.37 16.15 8.34
N LEU A 3 2.45 14.87 7.99
CA LEU A 3 2.68 14.41 6.61
C LEU A 3 1.52 14.79 5.66
N ILE A 4 0.36 15.13 6.21
CA ILE A 4 -0.83 15.50 5.44
C ILE A 4 -0.59 16.69 4.50
N LYS A 5 0.40 17.54 4.83
CA LYS A 5 0.74 18.72 4.01
C LYS A 5 1.75 18.41 2.89
N ASP A 6 2.32 17.22 2.88
CA ASP A 6 3.23 16.80 1.82
C ASP A 6 2.42 16.54 0.53
N PRO A 7 2.74 17.21 -0.58
CA PRO A 7 2.00 17.02 -1.84
C PRO A 7 2.09 15.59 -2.37
N HIS A 8 3.16 14.87 -2.08
CA HIS A 8 3.31 13.46 -2.48
C HIS A 8 2.39 12.55 -1.66
N VAL A 9 2.27 12.80 -0.36
CA VAL A 9 1.30 12.09 0.49
C VAL A 9 -0.12 12.39 0.02
N ALA A 10 -0.43 13.65 -0.27
CA ALA A 10 -1.74 14.05 -0.78
C ALA A 10 -2.10 13.35 -2.09
N LYS A 11 -1.14 13.19 -2.99
CA LYS A 11 -1.35 12.50 -4.26
C LYS A 11 -1.66 11.01 -4.04
N GLY A 12 -0.88 10.34 -3.21
CA GLY A 12 -1.12 8.93 -2.88
C GLY A 12 -2.47 8.72 -2.20
N ARG A 13 -2.82 9.59 -1.27
CA ARG A 13 -4.13 9.58 -0.61
C ARG A 13 -5.27 9.74 -1.60
N ALA A 14 -5.21 10.72 -2.48
CA ALA A 14 -6.26 10.97 -3.48
C ALA A 14 -6.45 9.77 -4.40
N ALA A 15 -5.36 9.13 -4.84
CA ALA A 15 -5.41 7.94 -5.66
C ALA A 15 -6.04 6.76 -4.91
N ALA A 16 -5.74 6.59 -3.62
CA ALA A 16 -6.33 5.54 -2.79
C ALA A 16 -7.84 5.76 -2.61
N GLU A 17 -8.25 6.98 -2.30
CA GLU A 17 -9.68 7.32 -2.14
C GLU A 17 -10.46 7.08 -3.44
N LYS A 18 -9.86 7.41 -4.59
CA LYS A 18 -10.46 7.11 -5.89
C LYS A 18 -10.59 5.60 -6.13
N ALA A 19 -9.54 4.83 -5.82
CA ALA A 19 -9.59 3.37 -5.97
C ALA A 19 -10.68 2.74 -5.11
N LEU A 20 -10.86 3.21 -3.88
CA LEU A 20 -11.93 2.75 -2.99
C LEU A 20 -13.31 3.03 -3.60
N ARG A 21 -13.53 4.25 -4.11
CA ARG A 21 -14.81 4.61 -4.76
C ARG A 21 -15.07 3.80 -6.02
N ASP A 22 -14.08 3.68 -6.88
CA ASP A 22 -14.22 3.00 -8.18
C ASP A 22 -14.50 1.50 -7.99
N ASN A 23 -14.10 0.92 -6.87
CA ASN A 23 -14.29 -0.50 -6.57
C ASN A 23 -15.37 -0.75 -5.50
N PHE A 24 -16.12 0.27 -5.12
CA PHE A 24 -17.25 0.18 -4.17
C PHE A 24 -16.86 -0.44 -2.83
N ILE A 25 -15.69 -0.10 -2.32
CA ILE A 25 -15.18 -0.59 -1.04
C ILE A 25 -15.64 0.35 0.08
N GLU A 26 -16.51 -0.13 0.96
CA GLU A 26 -17.15 0.69 2.00
C GLU A 26 -16.92 0.18 3.42
N SER A 27 -16.36 -1.01 3.59
CA SER A 27 -16.14 -1.61 4.90
C SER A 27 -14.83 -2.42 4.94
N PRO A 28 -14.18 -2.50 6.12
CA PRO A 28 -12.95 -3.28 6.27
C PRO A 28 -13.25 -4.79 6.36
N PRO A 29 -12.27 -5.63 6.02
CA PRO A 29 -10.96 -5.27 5.48
C PRO A 29 -11.03 -5.03 3.97
N VAL A 30 -10.10 -4.24 3.46
CA VAL A 30 -9.88 -4.15 2.00
C VAL A 30 -9.18 -5.42 1.56
N ILE A 31 -9.82 -6.20 0.69
CA ILE A 31 -9.27 -7.46 0.19
C ILE A 31 -8.33 -7.14 -0.97
N ILE A 32 -7.08 -6.91 -0.65
CA ILE A 32 -6.10 -6.39 -1.62
C ILE A 32 -5.87 -7.37 -2.79
N HIS A 33 -5.92 -8.67 -2.54
CA HIS A 33 -5.76 -9.68 -3.60
C HIS A 33 -6.87 -9.59 -4.65
N GLU A 34 -8.10 -9.38 -4.23
CA GLU A 34 -9.24 -9.20 -5.14
C GLU A 34 -9.15 -7.86 -5.87
N LEU A 35 -8.76 -6.82 -5.15
CA LEU A 35 -8.67 -5.48 -5.72
C LEU A 35 -7.66 -5.42 -6.87
N VAL A 36 -6.48 -6.01 -6.72
CA VAL A 36 -5.46 -5.98 -7.77
C VAL A 36 -5.90 -6.73 -9.02
N GLU A 37 -6.72 -7.76 -8.90
CA GLU A 37 -7.29 -8.46 -10.05
C GLU A 37 -8.20 -7.54 -10.88
N ASN A 38 -8.91 -6.63 -10.24
CA ASN A 38 -9.74 -5.63 -10.92
C ASN A 38 -8.91 -4.67 -11.80
N TYR A 39 -7.61 -4.56 -11.52
CA TYR A 39 -6.69 -3.77 -12.32
C TYR A 39 -5.88 -4.61 -13.32
N GLY A 40 -6.23 -5.88 -13.49
CA GLY A 40 -5.58 -6.77 -14.43
C GLY A 40 -4.25 -7.35 -13.97
N LEU A 41 -3.95 -7.27 -12.68
CA LEU A 41 -2.71 -7.77 -12.09
C LEU A 41 -2.91 -9.14 -11.45
N THR A 42 -1.85 -9.94 -11.45
CA THR A 42 -1.81 -11.23 -10.76
C THR A 42 -0.78 -11.18 -9.65
N VAL A 43 -1.14 -11.69 -8.46
CA VAL A 43 -0.23 -11.75 -7.31
C VAL A 43 0.40 -13.13 -7.21
N PHE A 44 1.71 -13.15 -7.06
CA PHE A 44 2.49 -14.36 -6.77
C PHE A 44 3.26 -14.18 -5.47
N LYS A 45 3.55 -15.28 -4.81
CA LYS A 45 4.42 -15.34 -3.64
C LYS A 45 5.69 -16.07 -4.00
N ALA A 46 6.83 -15.55 -3.55
CA ALA A 46 8.13 -16.14 -3.83
C ALA A 46 9.08 -15.98 -2.65
N THR A 47 10.09 -16.81 -2.60
CA THR A 47 11.22 -16.65 -1.67
C THR A 47 12.34 -15.95 -2.42
N PHE A 48 12.92 -14.92 -1.80
CA PHE A 48 14.03 -14.17 -2.38
C PHE A 48 15.33 -14.50 -1.68
N ASP A 49 16.42 -14.59 -2.45
CA ASP A 49 17.77 -14.77 -1.89
C ASP A 49 18.18 -13.54 -1.07
N ASP A 50 17.89 -12.34 -1.58
CA ASP A 50 18.05 -11.10 -0.83
C ASP A 50 16.86 -10.92 0.12
N LYS A 51 17.11 -11.07 1.41
CA LYS A 51 16.08 -10.97 2.46
C LYS A 51 15.53 -9.56 2.66
N GLU A 52 16.19 -8.55 2.11
CA GLU A 52 15.70 -7.17 2.16
C GLU A 52 14.64 -6.86 1.11
N ILE A 53 14.43 -7.75 0.15
CA ILE A 53 13.38 -7.57 -0.86
C ILE A 53 12.03 -7.99 -0.27
N ALA A 54 11.08 -7.05 -0.22
CA ALA A 54 9.70 -7.30 0.18
C ALA A 54 8.84 -7.76 -0.99
N GLY A 55 9.18 -7.36 -2.21
CA GLY A 55 8.46 -7.74 -3.42
C GLY A 55 8.86 -6.90 -4.62
N TYR A 56 8.18 -7.13 -5.73
CA TYR A 56 8.35 -6.29 -6.93
C TYR A 56 7.08 -6.31 -7.78
N ILE A 57 6.97 -5.33 -8.68
CA ILE A 57 5.98 -5.32 -9.75
C ILE A 57 6.69 -5.40 -11.09
N ASP A 58 6.14 -6.22 -11.98
CA ASP A 58 6.56 -6.34 -13.37
C ASP A 58 5.42 -5.83 -14.24
N PHE A 59 5.63 -4.69 -14.89
CA PHE A 59 4.60 -4.03 -15.69
C PHE A 59 4.31 -4.76 -17.00
N ASP A 60 5.30 -5.44 -17.56
CA ASP A 60 5.12 -6.20 -18.81
C ASP A 60 4.28 -7.45 -18.58
N LYS A 61 4.61 -8.18 -17.54
CA LYS A 61 3.89 -9.42 -17.19
C LYS A 61 2.61 -9.16 -16.42
N LYS A 62 2.43 -7.95 -15.88
CA LYS A 62 1.32 -7.57 -15.00
C LYS A 62 1.30 -8.44 -13.73
N TRP A 63 2.47 -8.62 -13.14
CA TRP A 63 2.67 -9.41 -11.92
C TRP A 63 3.07 -8.52 -10.76
N ILE A 64 2.50 -8.82 -9.60
CA ILE A 64 3.01 -8.39 -8.31
C ILE A 64 3.52 -9.65 -7.61
N VAL A 65 4.80 -9.64 -7.24
CA VAL A 65 5.42 -10.77 -6.55
C VAL A 65 5.83 -10.30 -5.15
N VAL A 66 5.38 -11.01 -4.12
CA VAL A 66 5.68 -10.65 -2.73
C VAL A 66 6.46 -11.75 -2.04
N ASN A 67 7.25 -11.35 -1.05
CA ASN A 67 8.08 -12.25 -0.27
C ASN A 67 7.19 -13.08 0.67
N ASN A 68 7.14 -14.41 0.46
CA ASN A 68 6.32 -15.31 1.24
C ASN A 68 6.83 -15.53 2.68
N GLU A 69 8.05 -15.10 2.99
CA GLU A 69 8.61 -15.15 4.35
C GLU A 69 8.16 -13.98 5.21
N GLU A 70 7.55 -12.96 4.61
CA GLU A 70 6.98 -11.83 5.36
C GLU A 70 5.66 -12.22 6.02
N ALA A 71 5.33 -11.56 7.13
CA ALA A 71 4.00 -11.67 7.71
C ALA A 71 2.91 -11.23 6.71
N VAL A 72 1.72 -11.82 6.79
CA VAL A 72 0.61 -11.54 5.88
C VAL A 72 0.28 -10.05 5.82
N ALA A 73 0.25 -9.36 6.96
CA ALA A 73 0.01 -7.92 6.98
C ALA A 73 1.05 -7.13 6.18
N ARG A 74 2.31 -7.54 6.25
CA ARG A 74 3.38 -6.91 5.47
C ARG A 74 3.26 -7.22 3.99
N GLN A 75 2.88 -8.45 3.64
CA GLN A 75 2.59 -8.82 2.25
C GLN A 75 1.47 -7.96 1.67
N ASN A 76 0.38 -7.77 2.42
CA ASN A 76 -0.74 -6.92 2.01
C ASN A 76 -0.29 -5.48 1.74
N PHE A 77 0.55 -4.93 2.60
CA PHE A 77 1.11 -3.60 2.40
C PHE A 77 1.95 -3.52 1.12
N SER A 78 2.81 -4.51 0.89
CA SER A 78 3.65 -4.57 -0.31
C SER A 78 2.81 -4.65 -1.59
N ILE A 79 1.75 -5.46 -1.59
CA ILE A 79 0.82 -5.57 -2.72
C ILE A 79 0.14 -4.22 -2.98
N ALA A 80 -0.34 -3.56 -1.94
CA ALA A 80 -1.00 -2.26 -2.07
C ALA A 80 -0.02 -1.18 -2.56
N HIS A 81 1.21 -1.20 -2.08
CA HIS A 81 2.28 -0.31 -2.53
C HIS A 81 2.55 -0.47 -4.03
N GLU A 82 2.68 -1.72 -4.48
CA GLU A 82 2.91 -2.01 -5.90
C GLU A 82 1.70 -1.61 -6.77
N LEU A 83 0.49 -1.82 -6.28
CA LEU A 83 -0.71 -1.32 -6.96
C LEU A 83 -0.68 0.21 -7.09
N GLY A 84 -0.15 0.90 -6.09
CA GLY A 84 0.06 2.35 -6.14
C GLY A 84 0.95 2.76 -7.32
N HIS A 85 2.05 2.06 -7.53
CA HIS A 85 2.91 2.30 -8.69
C HIS A 85 2.20 2.02 -10.01
N TRP A 86 1.43 0.95 -10.06
CA TRP A 86 0.65 0.60 -11.25
C TRP A 86 -0.33 1.71 -11.64
N ILE A 87 -1.02 2.27 -10.66
CA ILE A 87 -2.05 3.29 -10.89
C ILE A 87 -1.44 4.67 -11.17
N MET A 88 -0.42 5.06 -10.39
CA MET A 88 0.10 6.43 -10.41
C MET A 88 1.34 6.62 -11.28
N HIS A 89 2.15 5.59 -11.46
CA HIS A 89 3.50 5.73 -12.02
C HIS A 89 3.78 4.85 -13.24
N PRO A 90 2.80 4.62 -14.16
CA PRO A 90 3.06 3.73 -15.30
C PRO A 90 4.18 4.25 -16.21
N ASP A 91 4.23 5.56 -16.44
CA ASP A 91 5.23 6.15 -17.35
C ASP A 91 6.63 6.12 -16.71
N GLU A 92 6.72 6.43 -15.43
CA GLU A 92 7.98 6.45 -14.69
C GLU A 92 8.61 5.06 -14.59
N VAL A 93 7.80 4.03 -14.32
CA VAL A 93 8.30 2.66 -14.24
C VAL A 93 8.67 2.11 -15.62
N LYS A 94 7.90 2.43 -16.66
CA LYS A 94 8.21 2.03 -18.04
C LYS A 94 9.48 2.70 -18.57
N ALA A 95 9.81 3.87 -18.05
CA ALA A 95 11.05 4.57 -18.40
C ALA A 95 12.27 3.89 -17.77
N ASP A 96 12.09 3.11 -16.72
CA ASP A 96 13.13 2.26 -16.15
C ASP A 96 13.44 1.10 -17.10
N GLN A 97 14.69 0.63 -17.07
CA GLN A 97 15.25 -0.27 -18.09
C GLN A 97 14.54 -1.61 -18.25
N ASN A 98 13.80 -2.07 -17.22
CA ASN A 98 13.22 -3.43 -17.21
C ASN A 98 11.72 -3.48 -16.93
N ASN A 99 11.04 -2.33 -16.84
CA ASN A 99 9.63 -2.27 -16.43
C ASN A 99 9.33 -2.98 -15.09
N ILE A 100 10.35 -3.10 -14.25
CA ILE A 100 10.27 -3.76 -12.95
C ILE A 100 10.63 -2.75 -11.87
N ARG A 101 9.81 -2.72 -10.81
CA ARG A 101 10.10 -1.91 -9.63
C ARG A 101 10.18 -2.80 -8.41
N ILE A 102 11.29 -2.72 -7.67
CA ILE A 102 11.55 -3.54 -6.49
C ILE A 102 11.23 -2.74 -5.22
N VAL A 103 10.51 -3.38 -4.29
CA VAL A 103 10.25 -2.84 -2.96
C VAL A 103 11.17 -3.52 -1.96
N TYR A 104 11.91 -2.71 -1.22
CA TYR A 104 12.78 -3.19 -0.16
C TYR A 104 12.08 -3.07 1.19
N ARG A 105 12.44 -3.95 2.12
CA ARG A 105 11.97 -3.92 3.49
C ARG A 105 12.54 -2.67 4.18
N ARG A 106 11.65 -1.73 4.56
CA ARG A 106 12.05 -0.47 5.20
C ARG A 106 11.03 -0.06 6.26
N PRO A 107 11.45 0.63 7.33
CA PRO A 107 10.51 1.21 8.29
C PRO A 107 9.62 2.27 7.63
N MET A 108 8.38 2.38 8.12
CA MET A 108 7.46 3.44 7.70
C MET A 108 8.05 4.83 8.05
N GLY A 109 7.85 5.79 7.14
CA GLY A 109 8.22 7.19 7.36
C GLY A 109 9.66 7.57 7.06
N GLY A 110 10.50 6.60 6.66
CA GLY A 110 11.90 6.85 6.33
C GLY A 110 12.16 7.16 4.86
N GLU A 111 11.14 7.15 4.02
CA GLU A 111 11.30 7.29 2.58
C GLU A 111 11.38 8.75 2.15
N THR A 112 12.30 9.06 1.23
CA THR A 112 12.51 10.40 0.69
C THR A 112 12.27 10.50 -0.81
N GLU A 113 12.28 9.38 -1.54
CA GLU A 113 12.01 9.38 -2.98
C GLU A 113 10.53 9.65 -3.25
N PRO A 114 10.18 10.67 -4.08
CA PRO A 114 8.79 11.07 -4.30
C PRO A 114 7.86 9.94 -4.71
N LEU A 115 8.25 9.08 -5.66
CA LEU A 115 7.41 7.98 -6.11
C LEU A 115 7.14 6.98 -4.99
N GLU A 116 8.13 6.73 -4.14
CA GLU A 116 7.97 5.83 -3.00
C GLU A 116 7.10 6.44 -1.90
N ILE A 117 7.21 7.75 -1.66
CA ILE A 117 6.32 8.46 -0.72
C ILE A 117 4.86 8.33 -1.20
N GLU A 118 4.62 8.56 -2.49
CA GLU A 118 3.29 8.44 -3.09
C GLU A 118 2.73 7.02 -2.98
N ALA A 119 3.54 6.01 -3.29
CA ALA A 119 3.12 4.61 -3.22
C ALA A 119 2.87 4.15 -1.78
N ASN A 120 3.70 4.57 -0.83
CA ASN A 120 3.49 4.29 0.59
C ASN A 120 2.21 4.96 1.12
N ALA A 121 1.97 6.20 0.74
CA ALA A 121 0.73 6.91 1.11
C ALA A 121 -0.49 6.22 0.50
N PHE A 122 -0.42 5.84 -0.76
CA PHE A 122 -1.47 5.07 -1.42
C PHE A 122 -1.81 3.81 -0.63
N ALA A 123 -0.80 3.01 -0.29
CA ALA A 123 -0.99 1.76 0.45
C ALA A 123 -1.62 2.02 1.83
N ALA A 124 -1.13 3.01 2.56
CA ALA A 124 -1.62 3.32 3.90
C ALA A 124 -3.09 3.77 3.89
N TYR A 125 -3.44 4.69 2.98
CA TYR A 125 -4.81 5.20 2.89
C TYR A 125 -5.78 4.22 2.22
N LEU A 126 -5.28 3.32 1.39
CA LEU A 126 -6.08 2.25 0.79
C LEU A 126 -6.46 1.18 1.83
N LEU A 127 -5.46 0.70 2.58
CA LEU A 127 -5.66 -0.39 3.54
C LEU A 127 -6.34 0.07 4.83
N VAL A 128 -6.13 1.32 5.23
CA VAL A 128 -6.76 1.93 6.40
C VAL A 128 -7.41 3.25 5.99
N PRO A 129 -8.57 3.19 5.30
CA PRO A 129 -9.25 4.38 4.82
C PRO A 129 -9.70 5.31 5.95
N GLU A 130 -9.64 6.61 5.70
CA GLU A 130 -9.97 7.65 6.69
C GLU A 130 -11.36 7.47 7.29
N GLU A 131 -12.36 7.28 6.46
CA GLU A 131 -13.74 7.15 6.93
C GLU A 131 -13.98 5.88 7.74
N MET A 132 -13.30 4.79 7.39
CA MET A 132 -13.38 3.56 8.16
C MET A 132 -12.66 3.70 9.50
N LEU A 133 -11.49 4.34 9.52
CA LEU A 133 -10.74 4.60 10.74
C LEU A 133 -11.56 5.46 11.71
N LYS A 134 -12.23 6.48 11.24
CA LYS A 134 -13.14 7.31 12.04
C LYS A 134 -14.27 6.48 12.64
N ARG A 135 -14.86 5.61 11.83
CA ARG A 135 -15.98 4.77 12.24
C ARG A 135 -15.63 3.84 13.41
N TYR A 136 -14.39 3.37 13.45
CA TYR A 136 -13.91 2.40 14.44
C TYR A 136 -12.87 2.99 15.39
N HIS A 137 -12.84 4.31 15.56
CA HIS A 137 -11.79 5.03 16.32
C HIS A 137 -11.68 4.59 17.78
N GLU A 138 -12.75 4.04 18.38
CA GLU A 138 -12.76 3.57 19.77
C GLU A 138 -11.97 2.28 19.99
N LYS A 139 -11.68 1.54 18.92
CA LYS A 139 -10.95 0.29 19.02
C LYS A 139 -9.46 0.53 19.31
N SER A 140 -8.83 -0.42 19.98
CA SER A 140 -7.39 -0.39 20.22
C SER A 140 -6.61 -0.58 18.92
N ASP A 141 -5.33 -0.25 18.94
CA ASP A 141 -4.45 -0.47 17.78
C ASP A 141 -4.42 -1.93 17.37
N LEU A 142 -4.39 -2.85 18.34
CA LEU A 142 -4.42 -4.29 18.06
C LEU A 142 -5.74 -4.70 17.39
N GLU A 143 -6.86 -4.24 17.90
CA GLU A 143 -8.19 -4.54 17.33
C GLU A 143 -8.31 -3.98 15.90
N LEU A 144 -7.83 -2.77 15.68
CA LEU A 144 -7.83 -2.16 14.34
C LEU A 144 -6.90 -2.91 13.37
N ALA A 145 -5.73 -3.31 13.84
CA ALA A 145 -4.80 -4.10 13.02
C ALA A 145 -5.46 -5.41 12.55
N GLN A 146 -6.18 -6.08 13.43
CA GLN A 146 -6.92 -7.29 13.09
C GLN A 146 -8.10 -7.01 12.15
N LEU A 147 -8.84 -5.94 12.40
CA LEU A 147 -10.00 -5.55 11.58
C LEU A 147 -9.60 -5.22 10.14
N PHE A 148 -8.49 -4.51 9.97
CA PHE A 148 -8.01 -4.08 8.66
C PHE A 148 -7.01 -5.04 8.02
N ASN A 149 -6.58 -6.10 8.72
CA ASN A 149 -5.54 -7.03 8.26
C ASN A 149 -4.21 -6.32 7.95
N VAL A 150 -3.81 -5.44 8.84
CA VAL A 150 -2.57 -4.64 8.71
C VAL A 150 -1.75 -4.75 10.00
N SER A 151 -0.53 -4.21 9.97
CA SER A 151 0.32 -4.15 11.16
C SER A 151 -0.17 -3.07 12.15
N GLN A 152 0.14 -3.25 13.43
CA GLN A 152 -0.12 -2.21 14.42
C GLN A 152 0.66 -0.94 14.11
N SER A 153 1.87 -1.06 13.54
CA SER A 153 2.67 0.09 13.11
C SER A 153 1.93 0.95 12.09
N LEU A 154 1.24 0.32 11.13
CA LEU A 154 0.44 1.05 10.15
C LEU A 154 -0.74 1.77 10.82
N ILE A 155 -1.42 1.12 11.76
CA ILE A 155 -2.49 1.77 12.53
C ILE A 155 -1.96 3.00 13.26
N GLY A 156 -0.83 2.87 13.95
CA GLY A 156 -0.20 4.00 14.65
C GLY A 156 0.12 5.15 13.70
N PHE A 157 0.71 4.85 12.56
CA PHE A 157 1.00 5.83 11.51
C PHE A 157 -0.29 6.52 11.02
N ARG A 158 -1.35 5.76 10.77
CA ARG A 158 -2.62 6.32 10.29
C ARG A 158 -3.32 7.17 11.33
N ARG A 159 -3.26 6.81 12.61
CA ARG A 159 -3.82 7.64 13.70
C ARG A 159 -3.12 8.99 13.80
N ILE A 160 -1.79 9.02 13.69
CA ILE A 160 -1.01 10.26 13.71
C ILE A 160 -1.37 11.15 12.53
N ASN A 161 -1.67 10.57 11.38
CA ASN A 161 -1.94 11.27 10.13
C ASN A 161 -3.45 11.35 9.81
N SER A 162 -4.30 11.02 10.76
CA SER A 162 -5.75 11.16 10.61
C SER A 162 -6.20 12.60 10.87
N ARG A 163 -7.27 12.99 10.18
CA ARG A 163 -7.95 14.29 10.40
C ARG A 163 -9.04 14.22 11.46
N ALA A 164 -9.19 13.07 12.05
CA ALA A 164 -10.23 12.85 13.08
C ALA A 164 -9.96 13.67 14.33
#